data_e09a7cd7fb6e0789d6beb4c186ad809c
#
_entry.id   e09a7cd7fb6e0789d6beb4c186ad809c
#
_cell.length_a   1.000
_cell.length_b   1.000
_cell.length_c   1.000
_cell.angle_alpha   90.00
_cell.angle_beta   90.00
_cell.angle_gamma   90.00
#
_symmetry.space_group_name_H-M   'P 1'
#
loop_
_entity.id
_entity.type
_entity.pdbx_description
1 polymer ?
#
loop_
_entity_poly.entity_id
_entity_poly.type
_entity_poly.pdbx_seq_one_letter_code
_entity_poly.pdbx_strand_id
1 'polypeptide(L)'
;MNLETPKKFQMLVDQAQQVALNFLRPISRKYDKAEHSYPKELDMLASLLDGMNDGAPESAGASTAGKRGAQANEGIRNGSNMSTALGIIEMCYGDTGLLLSMPRQGLGNSAIAAVANDEQLERFMGKWAAMAITEPGTGSDSANIRTSATRDGDDFILNGEKIYVTSGERADCVVVWATLDRNLGRAAIKSFVVEKGTPGMTVTRLEHKLGIKASDTAAINFTDCRVPVANLLGNPEIDVGK
;
A
#
# COMPACT_ATOMS: atom_id res chain seq x y z
N MET A 1 30.20 -10.24 11.03
CA MET A 1 29.00 -9.99 10.20
C MET A 1 29.45 -9.99 8.75
N ASN A 2 28.90 -10.82 7.88
CA ASN A 2 29.23 -10.80 6.45
C ASN A 2 28.34 -9.73 5.78
N LEU A 3 28.96 -8.72 5.21
CA LEU A 3 28.29 -7.59 4.53
C LEU A 3 28.32 -7.74 3.01
N GLU A 4 28.86 -8.84 2.50
CA GLU A 4 28.90 -9.08 1.06
C GLU A 4 27.51 -9.48 0.54
N THR A 5 27.15 -8.92 -0.60
CA THR A 5 25.94 -9.35 -1.32
C THR A 5 26.09 -10.80 -1.76
N PRO A 6 25.17 -11.70 -1.40
CA PRO A 6 25.23 -13.09 -1.85
C PRO A 6 25.21 -13.17 -3.38
N LYS A 7 26.11 -13.95 -3.97
CA LYS A 7 26.28 -14.06 -5.43
C LYS A 7 24.98 -14.31 -6.19
N LYS A 8 24.06 -15.07 -5.60
CA LYS A 8 22.73 -15.35 -6.21
C LYS A 8 21.84 -14.11 -6.42
N PHE A 9 22.12 -13.01 -5.71
CA PHE A 9 21.36 -11.76 -5.85
C PHE A 9 22.10 -10.70 -6.64
N GLN A 10 23.33 -10.95 -7.07
CA GLN A 10 24.14 -9.94 -7.73
C GLN A 10 23.45 -9.35 -8.98
N MET A 11 22.91 -10.23 -9.84
CA MET A 11 22.19 -9.78 -11.03
C MET A 11 21.02 -8.84 -10.71
N LEU A 12 20.22 -9.17 -9.68
CA LEU A 12 19.12 -8.35 -9.24
C LEU A 12 19.59 -6.98 -8.74
N VAL A 13 20.65 -6.96 -7.94
CA VAL A 13 21.25 -5.74 -7.42
C VAL A 13 21.75 -4.86 -8.56
N ASP A 14 22.50 -5.44 -9.52
CA ASP A 14 23.02 -4.73 -10.68
C ASP A 14 21.88 -4.15 -11.54
N GLN A 15 20.82 -4.90 -11.78
CA GLN A 15 19.63 -4.42 -12.52
C GLN A 15 18.92 -3.29 -11.78
N ALA A 16 18.68 -3.43 -10.48
CA ALA A 16 18.06 -2.40 -9.67
C ALA A 16 18.91 -1.12 -9.66
N GLN A 17 20.24 -1.24 -9.56
CA GLN A 17 21.17 -0.11 -9.63
C GLN A 17 21.11 0.59 -10.99
N GLN A 18 21.04 -0.17 -12.10
CA GLN A 18 20.91 0.43 -13.44
C GLN A 18 19.60 1.22 -13.58
N VAL A 19 18.48 0.70 -13.09
CA VAL A 19 17.21 1.43 -13.06
C VAL A 19 17.32 2.69 -12.20
N ALA A 20 17.91 2.57 -11.01
CA ALA A 20 18.11 3.70 -10.11
C ALA A 20 18.93 4.82 -10.75
N LEU A 21 20.07 4.49 -11.35
CA LEU A 21 21.00 5.47 -11.93
C LEU A 21 20.51 6.06 -13.26
N ASN A 22 19.93 5.24 -14.12
CA ASN A 22 19.61 5.65 -15.49
C ASN A 22 18.15 6.14 -15.64
N PHE A 23 17.28 5.79 -14.71
CA PHE A 23 15.87 6.15 -14.80
C PHE A 23 15.44 7.08 -13.64
N LEU A 24 15.62 6.70 -12.38
CA LEU A 24 15.14 7.50 -11.25
C LEU A 24 16.02 8.73 -11.00
N ARG A 25 17.35 8.57 -10.98
CA ARG A 25 18.26 9.65 -10.66
C ARG A 25 18.16 10.86 -11.58
N PRO A 26 18.02 10.70 -12.91
CA PRO A 26 17.90 11.85 -13.83
C PRO A 26 16.65 12.71 -13.60
N ILE A 27 15.56 12.12 -13.13
CA ILE A 27 14.30 12.84 -12.89
C ILE A 27 14.07 13.24 -11.42
N SER A 28 14.90 12.74 -10.51
CA SER A 28 14.78 12.97 -9.06
C SER A 28 14.63 14.47 -8.74
N ARG A 29 15.57 15.30 -9.19
CA ARG A 29 15.55 16.73 -8.88
C ARG A 29 14.37 17.48 -9.48
N LYS A 30 13.86 17.04 -10.63
CA LYS A 30 12.65 17.59 -11.25
C LYS A 30 11.45 17.45 -10.31
N TYR A 31 11.21 16.25 -9.80
CA TYR A 31 10.05 15.97 -8.94
C TYR A 31 10.24 16.37 -7.48
N ASP A 32 11.48 16.49 -7.00
CA ASP A 32 11.77 17.09 -5.71
C ASP A 32 11.38 18.59 -5.67
N LYS A 33 11.66 19.31 -6.77
CA LYS A 33 11.28 20.73 -6.90
C LYS A 33 9.80 20.93 -7.21
N ALA A 34 9.21 20.04 -7.98
CA ALA A 34 7.80 20.09 -8.38
C ALA A 34 6.96 19.21 -7.44
N GLU A 35 7.00 19.53 -6.16
CA GLU A 35 6.28 18.81 -5.10
C GLU A 35 4.83 18.52 -5.50
N HIS A 36 4.34 17.30 -5.25
CA HIS A 36 3.02 16.77 -5.61
C HIS A 36 2.77 16.58 -7.13
N SER A 37 3.71 16.94 -8.00
CA SER A 37 3.57 16.62 -9.42
C SER A 37 3.66 15.12 -9.66
N TYR A 38 2.78 14.61 -10.53
CA TYR A 38 2.77 13.19 -10.88
C TYR A 38 3.96 12.82 -11.76
N PRO A 39 4.82 11.87 -11.35
CA PRO A 39 5.97 11.44 -12.16
C PRO A 39 5.53 10.44 -13.24
N LYS A 40 5.07 10.96 -14.37
CA LYS A 40 4.53 10.18 -15.51
C LYS A 40 5.49 9.13 -16.06
N GLU A 41 6.80 9.38 -15.93
CA GLU A 41 7.83 8.44 -16.36
C GLU A 41 7.73 7.10 -15.60
N LEU A 42 7.17 7.11 -14.37
CA LEU A 42 6.99 5.90 -13.57
C LEU A 42 5.92 4.96 -14.12
N ASP A 43 4.95 5.46 -14.88
CA ASP A 43 3.92 4.62 -15.52
C ASP A 43 4.56 3.65 -16.53
N MET A 44 5.51 4.17 -17.31
CA MET A 44 6.27 3.35 -18.26
C MET A 44 7.15 2.33 -17.53
N LEU A 45 7.83 2.74 -16.46
CA LEU A 45 8.65 1.84 -15.66
C LEU A 45 7.80 0.74 -15.00
N ALA A 46 6.65 1.10 -14.42
CA ALA A 46 5.72 0.14 -13.84
C ALA A 46 5.22 -0.87 -14.86
N SER A 47 4.83 -0.41 -16.05
CA SER A 47 4.38 -1.28 -17.15
C SER A 47 5.49 -2.21 -17.64
N LEU A 48 6.73 -1.74 -17.68
CA LEU A 48 7.88 -2.56 -18.05
C LEU A 48 8.14 -3.65 -16.99
N LEU A 49 8.09 -3.29 -15.71
CA LEU A 49 8.25 -4.24 -14.61
C LEU A 49 7.14 -5.29 -14.58
N ASP A 50 5.89 -4.90 -14.85
CA ASP A 50 4.77 -5.83 -14.96
C ASP A 50 4.95 -6.80 -16.14
N GLY A 51 5.42 -6.32 -17.28
CA GLY A 51 5.69 -7.16 -18.45
C GLY A 51 6.85 -8.15 -18.25
N MET A 52 7.84 -7.80 -17.42
CA MET A 52 8.96 -8.69 -17.08
C MET A 52 8.57 -9.82 -16.12
N ASN A 53 7.47 -9.66 -15.40
CA ASN A 53 6.98 -10.63 -14.42
C ASN A 53 6.02 -11.68 -15.02
N ASP A 54 6.03 -11.87 -16.33
CA ASP A 54 5.31 -12.92 -17.08
C ASP A 54 3.86 -13.13 -16.64
N GLY A 55 3.09 -12.03 -16.61
CA GLY A 55 1.66 -12.12 -16.37
C GLY A 55 1.24 -12.69 -15.01
N ALA A 56 2.16 -12.82 -14.07
CA ALA A 56 1.80 -13.08 -12.69
C ALA A 56 1.22 -11.78 -12.10
N PRO A 57 -0.10 -11.70 -11.88
CA PRO A 57 -0.73 -10.54 -11.23
C PRO A 57 -0.17 -10.26 -9.84
N GLU A 58 0.69 -11.13 -9.40
CA GLU A 58 1.24 -11.28 -8.04
C GLU A 58 2.44 -10.38 -7.76
N SER A 59 3.00 -9.71 -8.76
CA SER A 59 4.32 -9.08 -8.60
C SER A 59 4.28 -7.61 -8.19
N ALA A 60 3.14 -6.97 -8.19
CA ALA A 60 3.00 -5.60 -7.72
C ALA A 60 2.79 -5.53 -6.20
N GLY A 61 3.84 -5.74 -5.43
CA GLY A 61 3.82 -5.62 -3.96
C GLY A 61 2.99 -6.68 -3.21
N ALA A 62 2.17 -7.44 -3.95
CA ALA A 62 1.27 -8.47 -3.42
C ALA A 62 1.74 -9.90 -3.72
N SER A 63 2.92 -10.06 -4.30
CA SER A 63 3.45 -11.34 -4.79
C SER A 63 3.63 -12.44 -3.75
N THR A 64 3.45 -12.12 -2.48
CA THR A 64 3.55 -13.11 -1.40
C THR A 64 2.22 -13.72 -0.99
N ALA A 65 1.08 -13.14 -1.38
CA ALA A 65 -0.23 -13.61 -0.94
C ALA A 65 -0.80 -14.76 -1.79
N GLY A 66 -0.60 -14.74 -3.09
CA GLY A 66 -1.05 -15.83 -3.98
C GLY A 66 -0.40 -17.18 -3.69
N LYS A 67 0.67 -17.20 -2.87
CA LYS A 67 1.38 -18.44 -2.49
C LYS A 67 1.01 -18.98 -1.11
N ARG A 68 -0.03 -18.48 -0.47
CA ARG A 68 -0.50 -19.05 0.81
C ARG A 68 -0.97 -20.50 0.70
N GLY A 69 -1.38 -20.96 -0.48
CA GLY A 69 -1.78 -22.35 -0.73
C GLY A 69 -0.65 -23.28 -1.11
N ALA A 70 0.52 -22.79 -1.50
CA ALA A 70 1.64 -23.61 -1.93
C ALA A 70 2.59 -23.89 -0.76
N GLN A 71 2.31 -24.99 -0.09
CA GLN A 71 3.20 -25.73 0.83
C GLN A 71 3.97 -24.90 1.87
N ALA A 72 3.48 -24.95 3.09
CA ALA A 72 4.30 -24.76 4.29
C ALA A 72 5.44 -25.76 4.31
N ASN A 73 6.54 -25.51 3.63
CA ASN A 73 7.78 -26.23 3.79
C ASN A 73 8.54 -25.68 4.97
N GLU A 74 8.89 -26.53 5.90
CA GLU A 74 9.69 -26.21 7.08
C GLU A 74 11.09 -25.70 6.67
N GLY A 75 11.50 -24.56 7.24
CA GLY A 75 12.85 -24.01 7.10
C GLY A 75 12.92 -22.55 6.69
N ILE A 76 14.07 -21.93 6.92
CA ILE A 76 14.39 -20.57 6.48
C ILE A 76 14.42 -20.56 4.95
N ARG A 77 13.45 -19.85 4.34
CA ARG A 77 13.30 -19.90 2.90
C ARG A 77 14.00 -18.78 2.16
N ASN A 78 14.67 -19.19 1.14
CA ASN A 78 14.89 -18.63 -0.21
C ASN A 78 15.42 -17.22 -0.32
N GLY A 79 15.48 -16.45 0.73
CA GLY A 79 15.99 -15.08 0.70
C GLY A 79 15.10 -14.08 -0.08
N SER A 80 13.78 -14.32 -0.24
CA SER A 80 12.89 -13.36 -0.91
C SER A 80 12.89 -11.99 -0.21
N ASN A 81 12.84 -11.97 1.12
CA ASN A 81 12.95 -10.73 1.87
C ASN A 81 14.31 -10.06 1.68
N MET A 82 15.39 -10.83 1.59
CA MET A 82 16.72 -10.31 1.31
C MET A 82 16.80 -9.74 -0.11
N SER A 83 16.25 -10.44 -1.10
CA SER A 83 16.13 -9.96 -2.48
C SER A 83 15.40 -8.62 -2.55
N THR A 84 14.24 -8.53 -1.90
CA THR A 84 13.45 -7.30 -1.83
C THR A 84 14.24 -6.17 -1.15
N ALA A 85 14.89 -6.44 -0.01
CA ALA A 85 15.66 -5.42 0.71
C ALA A 85 16.83 -4.90 -0.14
N LEU A 86 17.58 -5.78 -0.78
CA LEU A 86 18.70 -5.40 -1.65
C LEU A 86 18.23 -4.58 -2.85
N GLY A 87 17.15 -4.98 -3.53
CA GLY A 87 16.59 -4.23 -4.63
C GLY A 87 16.09 -2.83 -4.20
N ILE A 88 15.40 -2.74 -3.05
CA ILE A 88 14.93 -1.46 -2.51
C ILE A 88 16.09 -0.54 -2.14
N ILE A 89 17.19 -1.06 -1.57
CA ILE A 89 18.38 -0.26 -1.25
C ILE A 89 18.89 0.46 -2.50
N GLU A 90 19.05 -0.27 -3.60
CA GLU A 90 19.53 0.31 -4.87
C GLU A 90 18.53 1.31 -5.46
N MET A 91 17.24 0.99 -5.45
CA MET A 91 16.19 1.89 -5.94
C MET A 91 16.13 3.18 -5.11
N CYS A 92 16.27 3.10 -3.77
CA CYS A 92 16.33 4.26 -2.89
C CYS A 92 17.57 5.13 -3.15
N TYR A 93 18.68 4.55 -3.57
CA TYR A 93 19.85 5.29 -4.01
C TYR A 93 19.55 6.20 -5.23
N GLY A 94 18.66 5.74 -6.11
CA GLY A 94 18.12 6.56 -7.20
C GLY A 94 17.29 7.73 -6.69
N ASP A 95 16.17 7.44 -6.04
CA ASP A 95 15.31 8.40 -5.33
C ASP A 95 14.22 7.67 -4.56
N THR A 96 14.19 7.83 -3.24
CA THR A 96 13.18 7.21 -2.38
C THR A 96 11.76 7.74 -2.64
N GLY A 97 11.62 9.03 -2.96
CA GLY A 97 10.32 9.63 -3.25
C GLY A 97 9.69 9.08 -4.53
N LEU A 98 10.50 8.89 -5.57
CA LEU A 98 10.06 8.26 -6.81
C LEU A 98 9.73 6.78 -6.60
N LEU A 99 10.54 6.06 -5.83
CA LEU A 99 10.25 4.66 -5.49
C LEU A 99 8.87 4.54 -4.80
N LEU A 100 8.59 5.39 -3.80
CA LEU A 100 7.29 5.40 -3.11
C LEU A 100 6.12 5.87 -4.00
N SER A 101 6.42 6.51 -5.13
CA SER A 101 5.44 6.96 -6.12
C SER A 101 5.18 5.95 -7.23
N MET A 102 5.85 4.80 -7.20
CA MET A 102 5.63 3.74 -8.19
C MET A 102 4.19 3.24 -8.13
N PRO A 103 3.46 3.22 -9.26
CA PRO A 103 2.12 2.65 -9.32
C PRO A 103 2.10 1.20 -8.82
N ARG A 104 1.05 0.83 -8.11
CA ARG A 104 0.81 -0.52 -7.57
C ARG A 104 1.83 -1.06 -6.57
N GLN A 105 2.82 -0.26 -6.17
CA GLN A 105 3.78 -0.61 -5.10
C GLN A 105 3.27 -0.20 -3.70
N GLY A 106 1.98 0.12 -3.58
CA GLY A 106 1.39 0.63 -2.35
C GLY A 106 1.30 -0.40 -1.24
N LEU A 107 1.43 0.09 0.00
CA LEU A 107 1.23 -0.71 1.21
C LEU A 107 -0.20 -1.29 1.29
N GLY A 108 -1.19 -0.61 0.69
CA GLY A 108 -2.56 -1.09 0.60
C GLY A 108 -2.69 -2.37 -0.21
N ASN A 109 -1.93 -2.53 -1.30
CA ASN A 109 -1.89 -3.77 -2.06
C ASN A 109 -1.41 -4.94 -1.20
N SER A 110 -0.39 -4.73 -0.36
CA SER A 110 0.08 -5.74 0.58
C SER A 110 -0.96 -6.08 1.64
N ALA A 111 -1.73 -5.10 2.10
CA ALA A 111 -2.79 -5.31 3.08
C ALA A 111 -3.95 -6.13 2.46
N ILE A 112 -4.38 -5.80 1.24
CA ILE A 112 -5.38 -6.58 0.49
C ILE A 112 -4.89 -8.02 0.35
N ALA A 113 -3.69 -8.20 -0.18
CA ALA A 113 -3.09 -9.49 -0.38
C ALA A 113 -2.97 -10.33 0.92
N ALA A 114 -2.82 -9.66 2.06
CA ALA A 114 -2.66 -10.32 3.35
C ALA A 114 -3.95 -10.93 3.91
N VAL A 115 -5.11 -10.31 3.66
CA VAL A 115 -6.36 -10.65 4.36
C VAL A 115 -7.58 -10.82 3.46
N ALA A 116 -7.54 -10.39 2.20
CA ALA A 116 -8.66 -10.52 1.28
C ALA A 116 -8.99 -12.00 1.00
N ASN A 117 -10.26 -12.30 0.76
CA ASN A 117 -10.70 -13.57 0.20
C ASN A 117 -10.49 -13.59 -1.33
N ASP A 118 -10.74 -14.73 -1.97
CA ASP A 118 -10.46 -14.92 -3.40
C ASP A 118 -11.27 -13.96 -4.29
N GLU A 119 -12.54 -13.71 -3.98
CA GLU A 119 -13.39 -12.77 -4.69
C GLU A 119 -12.87 -11.33 -4.58
N GLN A 120 -12.45 -10.94 -3.38
CA GLN A 120 -11.86 -9.62 -3.15
C GLN A 120 -10.50 -9.47 -3.84
N LEU A 121 -9.68 -10.52 -3.85
CA LEU A 121 -8.41 -10.53 -4.58
C LEU A 121 -8.66 -10.31 -6.07
N GLU A 122 -9.60 -11.03 -6.69
CA GLU A 122 -9.96 -10.86 -8.09
C GLU A 122 -10.49 -9.44 -8.38
N ARG A 123 -11.37 -8.92 -7.52
CA ARG A 123 -11.97 -7.59 -7.67
C ARG A 123 -10.97 -6.44 -7.57
N PHE A 124 -9.98 -6.55 -6.67
CA PHE A 124 -9.00 -5.49 -6.44
C PHE A 124 -7.66 -5.74 -7.13
N MET A 125 -7.53 -6.84 -7.87
CA MET A 125 -6.36 -7.14 -8.68
C MET A 125 -6.11 -6.02 -9.71
N GLY A 126 -4.85 -5.61 -9.81
CA GLY A 126 -4.45 -4.54 -10.73
C GLY A 126 -4.74 -3.11 -10.28
N LYS A 127 -5.53 -2.90 -9.22
CA LYS A 127 -5.73 -1.57 -8.62
C LYS A 127 -4.53 -1.15 -7.79
N TRP A 128 -4.21 0.13 -7.81
CA TRP A 128 -3.26 0.72 -6.89
C TRP A 128 -3.96 1.07 -5.58
N ALA A 129 -3.55 0.46 -4.47
CA ALA A 129 -4.16 0.66 -3.16
C ALA A 129 -3.20 1.39 -2.21
N ALA A 130 -3.64 2.52 -1.66
CA ALA A 130 -2.99 3.18 -0.53
C ALA A 130 -3.41 2.54 0.81
N MET A 131 -2.68 2.85 1.90
CA MET A 131 -2.97 2.33 3.23
C MET A 131 -3.17 3.48 4.23
N ALA A 132 -4.31 3.52 4.91
CA ALA A 132 -4.73 4.58 5.80
C ALA A 132 -5.01 4.04 7.23
N ILE A 133 -3.99 4.09 8.09
CA ILE A 133 -4.07 3.67 9.50
C ILE A 133 -3.99 4.88 10.42
N THR A 134 -2.96 5.71 10.25
CA THR A 134 -2.58 6.81 11.15
C THR A 134 -3.66 7.89 11.24
N GLU A 135 -3.93 8.34 12.43
CA GLU A 135 -4.87 9.45 12.72
C GLU A 135 -4.16 10.58 13.46
N PRO A 136 -4.73 11.80 13.52
CA PRO A 136 -4.12 12.91 14.24
C PRO A 136 -3.78 12.62 15.70
N GLY A 137 -4.57 11.79 16.36
CA GLY A 137 -4.38 11.40 17.77
C GLY A 137 -3.68 10.06 17.98
N THR A 138 -3.45 9.27 16.93
CA THR A 138 -2.93 7.89 17.06
C THR A 138 -1.99 7.54 15.90
N GLY A 139 -0.71 7.39 16.21
CA GLY A 139 0.32 6.90 15.30
C GLY A 139 0.75 5.48 15.69
N SER A 140 1.80 5.38 16.53
CA SER A 140 2.31 4.08 17.01
C SER A 140 1.28 3.30 17.81
N ASP A 141 0.35 3.97 18.47
CA ASP A 141 -0.77 3.37 19.18
C ASP A 141 -1.97 3.10 18.27
N SER A 142 -1.74 2.37 17.19
CA SER A 142 -2.76 2.04 16.18
C SER A 142 -3.93 1.19 16.71
N ALA A 143 -3.81 0.67 17.94
CA ALA A 143 -4.91 -0.03 18.62
C ALA A 143 -6.02 0.94 19.09
N ASN A 144 -5.71 2.23 19.20
CA ASN A 144 -6.62 3.27 19.68
C ASN A 144 -7.18 4.16 18.56
N ILE A 145 -7.26 3.68 17.34
CA ILE A 145 -7.87 4.42 16.23
C ILE A 145 -9.32 4.79 16.56
N ARG A 146 -9.73 5.96 16.05
CA ARG A 146 -11.04 6.57 16.31
C ARG A 146 -11.97 6.57 15.11
N THR A 147 -11.41 6.41 13.91
CA THR A 147 -12.24 6.23 12.70
C THR A 147 -13.17 5.06 12.93
N SER A 148 -14.47 5.33 12.85
CA SER A 148 -15.53 4.36 13.12
C SER A 148 -16.08 3.77 11.82
N ALA A 149 -16.59 2.55 11.91
CA ALA A 149 -17.39 1.92 10.87
C ALA A 149 -18.65 1.35 11.50
N THR A 150 -19.79 1.91 11.17
CA THR A 150 -21.11 1.47 11.68
C THR A 150 -21.85 0.76 10.58
N ARG A 151 -22.36 -0.45 10.85
CA ARG A 151 -23.14 -1.21 9.86
C ARG A 151 -24.51 -0.57 9.65
N ASP A 152 -24.91 -0.42 8.39
CA ASP A 152 -26.23 0.05 7.97
C ASP A 152 -26.70 -0.78 6.77
N GLY A 153 -27.44 -1.84 7.06
CA GLY A 153 -27.89 -2.81 6.05
C GLY A 153 -26.72 -3.56 5.39
N ASP A 154 -26.60 -3.39 4.07
CA ASP A 154 -25.56 -4.00 3.24
C ASP A 154 -24.31 -3.12 3.09
N ASP A 155 -24.24 -2.03 3.86
CA ASP A 155 -23.12 -1.10 3.88
C ASP A 155 -22.54 -0.91 5.28
N PHE A 156 -21.33 -0.34 5.32
CA PHE A 156 -20.75 0.32 6.48
C PHE A 156 -20.65 1.82 6.25
N ILE A 157 -20.93 2.60 7.27
CA ILE A 157 -20.75 4.06 7.28
C ILE A 157 -19.46 4.37 8.01
N LEU A 158 -18.47 4.89 7.28
CA LEU A 158 -17.19 5.27 7.83
C LEU A 158 -17.18 6.74 8.18
N ASN A 159 -16.70 7.06 9.41
CA ASN A 159 -16.51 8.44 9.89
C ASN A 159 -15.17 8.57 10.60
N GLY A 160 -14.36 9.56 10.20
CA GLY A 160 -13.06 9.84 10.82
C GLY A 160 -12.07 10.51 9.88
N GLU A 161 -10.84 10.63 10.35
CA GLU A 161 -9.75 11.28 9.62
C GLU A 161 -8.50 10.40 9.65
N LYS A 162 -7.83 10.29 8.51
CA LYS A 162 -6.53 9.62 8.35
C LYS A 162 -5.51 10.62 7.84
N ILE A 163 -4.28 10.52 8.37
CA ILE A 163 -3.18 11.39 7.97
C ILE A 163 -1.97 10.56 7.51
N TYR A 164 -1.08 11.22 6.78
CA TYR A 164 0.17 10.62 6.27
C TYR A 164 -0.06 9.40 5.38
N VAL A 165 -1.13 9.44 4.60
CA VAL A 165 -1.48 8.36 3.66
C VAL A 165 -0.62 8.50 2.40
N THR A 166 0.41 7.66 2.28
CA THR A 166 1.25 7.58 1.07
C THR A 166 0.42 7.15 -0.12
N SER A 167 0.56 7.88 -1.22
CA SER A 167 -0.24 7.69 -2.45
C SER A 167 -1.74 7.91 -2.29
N GLY A 168 -2.16 8.61 -1.22
CA GLY A 168 -3.58 8.78 -0.90
C GLY A 168 -4.39 9.58 -1.92
N GLU A 169 -3.73 10.48 -2.66
CA GLU A 169 -4.35 11.22 -3.77
C GLU A 169 -4.33 10.42 -5.08
N ARG A 170 -3.25 9.67 -5.33
CA ARG A 170 -3.01 9.02 -6.63
C ARG A 170 -3.63 7.64 -6.75
N ALA A 171 -3.72 6.90 -5.64
CA ALA A 171 -4.20 5.52 -5.65
C ALA A 171 -5.65 5.39 -6.13
N ASP A 172 -5.98 4.25 -6.72
CA ASP A 172 -7.33 3.92 -7.19
C ASP A 172 -8.29 3.61 -6.03
N CYS A 173 -7.73 3.17 -4.90
CA CYS A 173 -8.48 2.89 -3.68
C CYS A 173 -7.58 3.04 -2.45
N VAL A 174 -8.22 3.13 -1.28
CA VAL A 174 -7.55 3.25 0.01
C VAL A 174 -8.02 2.12 0.93
N VAL A 175 -7.09 1.37 1.50
CA VAL A 175 -7.40 0.43 2.58
C VAL A 175 -7.42 1.21 3.89
N VAL A 176 -8.59 1.32 4.50
CA VAL A 176 -8.86 2.12 5.69
C VAL A 176 -9.07 1.20 6.89
N TRP A 177 -8.30 1.41 7.97
CA TRP A 177 -8.57 0.76 9.25
C TRP A 177 -9.56 1.58 10.06
N ALA A 178 -10.68 0.97 10.42
CA ALA A 178 -11.73 1.57 11.24
C ALA A 178 -12.17 0.59 12.33
N THR A 179 -12.68 1.13 13.43
CA THR A 179 -13.20 0.32 14.54
C THR A 179 -14.72 0.19 14.46
N LEU A 180 -15.22 -1.02 14.68
CA LEU A 180 -16.65 -1.30 14.80
C LEU A 180 -17.17 -1.00 16.21
N ASP A 181 -16.32 -1.14 17.23
CA ASP A 181 -16.61 -0.79 18.62
C ASP A 181 -15.30 -0.46 19.36
N ARG A 182 -15.19 0.77 19.82
CA ARG A 182 -13.99 1.24 20.53
C ARG A 182 -13.73 0.52 21.86
N ASN A 183 -14.78 0.02 22.48
CA ASN A 183 -14.67 -0.68 23.77
C ASN A 183 -14.01 -2.05 23.66
N LEU A 184 -14.04 -2.64 22.45
CA LEU A 184 -13.43 -3.94 22.16
C LEU A 184 -11.96 -3.84 21.74
N GLY A 185 -11.41 -2.63 21.62
CA GLY A 185 -10.02 -2.39 21.25
C GLY A 185 -9.65 -3.03 19.91
N ARG A 186 -8.52 -3.71 19.84
CA ARG A 186 -7.99 -4.32 18.60
C ARG A 186 -8.94 -5.31 17.93
N ALA A 187 -9.75 -6.02 18.69
CA ALA A 187 -10.66 -7.04 18.15
C ALA A 187 -11.69 -6.43 17.17
N ALA A 188 -12.11 -5.20 17.44
CA ALA A 188 -13.08 -4.49 16.63
C ALA A 188 -12.47 -3.73 15.45
N ILE A 189 -11.16 -3.67 15.30
CA ILE A 189 -10.51 -2.97 14.18
C ILE A 189 -10.54 -3.86 12.96
N LYS A 190 -11.11 -3.33 11.87
CA LYS A 190 -11.24 -3.99 10.58
C LYS A 190 -10.68 -3.10 9.47
N SER A 191 -10.39 -3.72 8.33
CA SER A 191 -9.89 -3.03 7.14
C SER A 191 -10.93 -3.03 6.03
N PHE A 192 -11.14 -1.85 5.45
CA PHE A 192 -12.14 -1.61 4.40
C PHE A 192 -11.44 -1.06 3.16
N VAL A 193 -11.82 -1.54 1.98
CA VAL A 193 -11.38 -0.94 0.72
C VAL A 193 -12.37 0.14 0.32
N VAL A 194 -11.93 1.39 0.28
CA VAL A 194 -12.70 2.54 -0.18
C VAL A 194 -12.16 2.97 -1.53
N GLU A 195 -12.98 2.89 -2.57
CA GLU A 195 -12.58 3.25 -3.93
C GLU A 195 -12.51 4.78 -4.08
N LYS A 196 -11.60 5.27 -4.92
CA LYS A 196 -11.48 6.69 -5.23
C LYS A 196 -12.80 7.22 -5.78
N GLY A 197 -13.23 8.38 -5.30
CA GLY A 197 -14.49 8.99 -5.70
C GLY A 197 -15.73 8.49 -4.94
N THR A 198 -15.57 7.58 -3.96
CA THR A 198 -16.67 7.20 -3.06
C THR A 198 -17.20 8.45 -2.34
N PRO A 199 -18.51 8.74 -2.39
CA PRO A 199 -19.09 9.85 -1.67
C PRO A 199 -18.77 9.80 -0.17
N GLY A 200 -18.38 10.93 0.40
CA GLY A 200 -17.95 11.02 1.81
C GLY A 200 -16.46 10.79 2.03
N MET A 201 -15.69 10.31 1.05
CA MET A 201 -14.23 10.30 1.11
C MET A 201 -13.66 11.55 0.44
N THR A 202 -12.85 12.32 1.16
CA THR A 202 -12.25 13.56 0.64
C THR A 202 -10.79 13.67 1.04
N VAL A 203 -9.90 13.88 0.07
CA VAL A 203 -8.52 14.30 0.34
C VAL A 203 -8.56 15.78 0.75
N THR A 204 -8.23 16.06 2.00
CA THR A 204 -8.32 17.40 2.57
C THR A 204 -7.07 18.23 2.34
N ARG A 205 -5.91 17.59 2.28
CA ARG A 205 -4.63 18.23 1.97
C ARG A 205 -3.58 17.20 1.54
N LEU A 206 -2.56 17.69 0.85
CA LEU A 206 -1.29 17.01 0.64
C LEU A 206 -0.23 17.64 1.54
N GLU A 207 0.55 16.81 2.21
CA GLU A 207 1.55 17.29 3.18
C GLU A 207 2.76 17.88 2.45
N HIS A 208 3.16 19.11 2.83
CA HIS A 208 4.43 19.70 2.42
C HIS A 208 5.56 19.10 3.26
N LYS A 209 6.55 18.51 2.59
CA LYS A 209 7.59 17.75 3.26
C LYS A 209 8.98 18.34 3.06
N LEU A 210 9.89 18.09 4.01
CA LEU A 210 11.29 18.50 3.89
C LEU A 210 12.06 17.65 2.89
N GLY A 211 11.62 16.40 2.64
CA GLY A 211 12.17 15.47 1.67
C GLY A 211 11.11 14.51 1.15
N ILE A 212 11.50 13.61 0.23
CA ILE A 212 10.61 12.62 -0.39
C ILE A 212 9.40 13.32 -1.08
N LYS A 213 9.65 14.47 -1.70
CA LYS A 213 8.62 15.38 -2.21
C LYS A 213 7.90 14.83 -3.45
N ALA A 214 8.53 13.93 -4.19
CA ALA A 214 7.91 13.25 -5.33
C ALA A 214 6.73 12.35 -4.93
N SER A 215 6.76 11.80 -3.71
CA SER A 215 5.67 10.99 -3.18
C SER A 215 4.58 11.87 -2.59
N ASP A 216 3.33 11.73 -3.03
CA ASP A 216 2.20 12.36 -2.36
C ASP A 216 1.96 11.69 -1.00
N THR A 217 1.56 12.51 -0.06
CA THR A 217 1.22 12.07 1.30
C THR A 217 -0.01 12.84 1.73
N ALA A 218 -1.14 12.15 1.78
CA ALA A 218 -2.45 12.79 1.93
C ALA A 218 -2.98 12.74 3.37
N ALA A 219 -3.79 13.74 3.72
CA ALA A 219 -4.78 13.64 4.77
C ALA A 219 -6.14 13.37 4.12
N ILE A 220 -6.87 12.40 4.63
CA ILE A 220 -8.15 11.95 4.08
C ILE A 220 -9.20 11.98 5.17
N ASN A 221 -10.33 12.64 4.88
CA ASN A 221 -11.48 12.66 5.75
C ASN A 221 -12.59 11.75 5.21
N PHE A 222 -13.27 11.07 6.12
CA PHE A 222 -14.45 10.26 5.88
C PHE A 222 -15.61 10.84 6.65
N THR A 223 -16.66 11.27 5.93
CA THR A 223 -17.89 11.82 6.51
C THR A 223 -19.07 11.08 5.90
N ASP A 224 -19.74 10.29 6.70
CA ASP A 224 -20.83 9.41 6.27
C ASP A 224 -20.48 8.63 4.99
N CYS A 225 -19.23 8.20 4.91
CA CYS A 225 -18.68 7.50 3.75
C CYS A 225 -19.25 6.08 3.70
N ARG A 226 -20.14 5.84 2.76
CA ARG A 226 -20.85 4.57 2.60
C ARG A 226 -20.02 3.58 1.78
N VAL A 227 -19.74 2.43 2.38
CA VAL A 227 -18.87 1.40 1.82
C VAL A 227 -19.57 0.05 1.87
N PRO A 228 -19.73 -0.67 0.77
CA PRO A 228 -20.38 -1.99 0.75
C PRO A 228 -19.75 -2.99 1.72
N VAL A 229 -20.55 -3.85 2.34
CA VAL A 229 -20.06 -4.94 3.21
C VAL A 229 -19.03 -5.82 2.49
N ALA A 230 -19.19 -6.03 1.18
CA ALA A 230 -18.23 -6.78 0.35
C ALA A 230 -16.82 -6.16 0.31
N ASN A 231 -16.66 -4.88 0.72
CA ASN A 231 -15.37 -4.18 0.80
C ASN A 231 -14.69 -4.31 2.18
N LEU A 232 -15.34 -4.93 3.16
CA LEU A 232 -14.69 -5.36 4.40
C LEU A 232 -13.76 -6.52 4.05
N LEU A 233 -12.45 -6.32 4.19
CA LEU A 233 -11.46 -7.33 3.79
C LEU A 233 -11.52 -8.58 4.69
N GLY A 234 -11.41 -9.73 4.07
CA GLY A 234 -11.51 -11.03 4.71
C GLY A 234 -12.94 -11.61 4.63
N ASN A 235 -13.36 -12.27 5.68
CA ASN A 235 -14.72 -12.80 5.75
C ASN A 235 -15.64 -11.83 6.51
N PRO A 236 -16.56 -11.12 5.85
CA PRO A 236 -17.46 -10.17 6.49
C PRO A 236 -18.47 -10.79 7.46
N GLU A 237 -18.65 -12.11 7.43
CA GLU A 237 -19.56 -12.84 8.31
C GLU A 237 -18.91 -13.20 9.66
N ILE A 238 -17.62 -13.00 9.84
CA ILE A 238 -16.96 -13.24 11.11
C ILE A 238 -17.41 -12.17 12.10
N ASP A 239 -18.23 -12.62 13.06
CA ASP A 239 -18.74 -11.81 14.16
C ASP A 239 -17.60 -11.15 14.93
N VAL A 240 -17.72 -9.84 15.14
CA VAL A 240 -16.72 -8.99 15.78
C VAL A 240 -16.63 -9.25 17.29
N GLY A 241 -17.56 -9.96 17.84
CA GLY A 241 -17.70 -10.19 19.28
C GLY A 241 -17.28 -11.58 19.77
N LYS A 242 -16.63 -12.40 18.94
CA LYS A 242 -16.22 -13.76 19.36
C LYS A 242 -14.73 -13.94 19.35
#